data_3c645950b3867830d5f49a674fbfa4ca
#
_entry.id   3c645950b3867830d5f49a674fbfa4ca
#
_cell.length_a   1.000
_cell.length_b   1.000
_cell.length_c   1.000
_cell.angle_alpha   90.00
_cell.angle_beta   90.00
_cell.angle_gamma   90.00
#
_symmetry.space_group_name_H-M   'P 1'
#
loop_
_entity.id
_entity.type
_entity.pdbx_description
1 polymer ?
#
loop_
_entity_poly.entity_id
_entity_poly.type
_entity_poly.pdbx_seq_one_letter_code
_entity_poly.pdbx_strand_id
1 'polypeptide(L)'
;MRIFAGLLSTGLLALGLWAGGAGAAEKIRVVTTTTDLKALAEAVGGSLVEVDALARGNQNAHDLEVRPSLMVKVRRADLLVTNGLDLDQWAEIVVRGANNPNVLFGAPGRVDASAGIMVLEVPNTRVDRSMGDVHPFGNPHYTADPGMAPVVTTNILEGLARLASQHRAAFERNRQEFLTRLAQAMTRWSAELAPFKGTKVVVDHNMWPYFLTRFGLVQAGTIEERPGIPATPGHITKLVASMKEDKIRLILTVPWGDRRLAESVAHQTGAKAVVVASSVGAVKGTDTYLDTIDYNVRAVAQALK
;
A
#
# COMPACT_ATOMS: atom_id res chain seq x y z
N MET A 1 -24.54 67.07 66.54
CA MET A 1 -23.52 67.05 65.50
C MET A 1 -23.27 65.57 65.13
N ARG A 2 -23.87 65.07 64.07
CA ARG A 2 -23.80 63.63 63.64
C ARG A 2 -22.94 63.56 62.44
N ILE A 3 -21.85 62.78 62.48
CA ILE A 3 -20.95 62.54 61.38
C ILE A 3 -21.37 61.24 60.70
N PHE A 4 -21.72 61.29 59.42
CA PHE A 4 -21.99 60.13 58.57
C PHE A 4 -20.67 59.65 57.94
N ALA A 5 -20.31 58.38 58.22
CA ALA A 5 -19.23 57.72 57.53
C ALA A 5 -19.81 56.94 56.36
N GLY A 6 -19.39 57.28 55.15
CA GLY A 6 -19.76 56.53 53.90
C GLY A 6 -18.81 55.37 53.66
N LEU A 7 -19.38 54.20 53.51
CA LEU A 7 -18.65 53.00 53.05
C LEU A 7 -18.60 52.96 51.51
N LEU A 8 -17.39 53.02 50.95
CA LEU A 8 -17.14 52.70 49.52
C LEU A 8 -16.99 51.19 49.40
N SER A 9 -17.94 50.55 48.73
CA SER A 9 -17.83 49.12 48.29
C SER A 9 -17.14 49.07 46.89
N THR A 10 -15.92 48.56 46.90
CA THR A 10 -15.17 48.19 45.68
C THR A 10 -15.64 46.83 45.18
N GLY A 11 -16.43 46.84 44.11
CA GLY A 11 -16.81 45.61 43.41
C GLY A 11 -15.64 45.07 42.54
N LEU A 12 -15.06 43.92 42.95
CA LEU A 12 -14.15 43.15 42.10
C LEU A 12 -14.96 42.45 40.98
N LEU A 13 -14.81 42.90 39.72
CA LEU A 13 -15.24 42.12 38.56
C LEU A 13 -14.25 40.95 38.36
N ALA A 14 -14.67 39.76 38.68
CA ALA A 14 -13.96 38.54 38.32
C ALA A 14 -14.23 38.24 36.80
N LEU A 15 -13.28 38.57 35.94
CA LEU A 15 -13.25 38.04 34.58
C LEU A 15 -12.97 36.54 34.64
N GLY A 16 -14.01 35.72 34.49
CA GLY A 16 -13.87 34.29 34.29
C GLY A 16 -13.25 34.04 32.92
N LEU A 17 -11.96 33.65 32.89
CA LEU A 17 -11.33 33.04 31.70
C LEU A 17 -11.99 31.68 31.48
N TRP A 18 -12.93 31.63 30.59
CA TRP A 18 -13.39 30.39 29.99
C TRP A 18 -12.23 29.83 29.14
N ALA A 19 -11.41 28.97 29.74
CA ALA A 19 -10.55 28.06 29.00
C ALA A 19 -11.47 27.10 28.27
N GLY A 20 -11.85 27.45 27.05
CA GLY A 20 -12.52 26.54 26.14
C GLY A 20 -11.59 25.34 25.96
N GLY A 21 -11.94 24.20 26.56
CA GLY A 21 -11.27 22.95 26.31
C GLY A 21 -11.30 22.70 24.81
N ALA A 22 -10.15 22.72 24.17
CA ALA A 22 -10.00 22.24 22.82
C ALA A 22 -10.35 20.73 22.85
N GLY A 23 -11.62 20.41 22.62
CA GLY A 23 -12.05 19.04 22.39
C GLY A 23 -11.16 18.49 21.28
N ALA A 24 -10.53 17.34 21.52
CA ALA A 24 -9.74 16.66 20.50
C ALA A 24 -10.64 16.55 19.25
N ALA A 25 -10.24 17.16 18.16
CA ALA A 25 -10.99 17.10 16.91
C ALA A 25 -11.20 15.63 16.56
N GLU A 26 -12.43 15.24 16.24
CA GLU A 26 -12.74 13.87 15.86
C GLU A 26 -11.91 13.53 14.62
N LYS A 27 -11.14 12.43 14.70
CA LYS A 27 -10.28 12.00 13.61
C LYS A 27 -11.11 11.47 12.46
N ILE A 28 -10.68 11.72 11.24
CA ILE A 28 -11.27 11.12 10.05
C ILE A 28 -10.96 9.63 10.06
N ARG A 29 -11.99 8.80 10.04
CA ARG A 29 -11.87 7.34 9.99
C ARG A 29 -11.65 6.89 8.55
N VAL A 30 -10.44 6.48 8.26
CA VAL A 30 -10.04 5.99 6.94
C VAL A 30 -9.96 4.47 6.97
N VAL A 31 -10.59 3.83 6.01
CA VAL A 31 -10.40 2.40 5.76
C VAL A 31 -9.72 2.24 4.40
N THR A 32 -8.71 1.38 4.34
CA THR A 32 -8.00 1.07 3.10
C THR A 32 -8.11 -0.42 2.78
N THR A 33 -8.01 -0.79 1.53
CA THR A 33 -8.06 -2.21 1.16
C THR A 33 -6.76 -2.94 1.47
N THR A 34 -5.60 -2.25 1.35
CA THR A 34 -4.27 -2.82 1.60
C THR A 34 -3.52 -2.05 2.67
N THR A 35 -2.48 -2.68 3.24
CA THR A 35 -1.62 -2.06 4.26
C THR A 35 -0.67 -1.02 3.68
N ASP A 36 -0.30 -1.10 2.40
CA ASP A 36 0.48 -0.05 1.72
C ASP A 36 -0.32 1.26 1.66
N LEU A 37 -1.60 1.16 1.27
CA LEU A 37 -2.49 2.31 1.24
C LEU A 37 -2.74 2.88 2.64
N LYS A 38 -2.81 2.00 3.67
CA LYS A 38 -2.88 2.43 5.06
C LYS A 38 -1.68 3.30 5.42
N ALA A 39 -0.47 2.81 5.19
CA ALA A 39 0.76 3.55 5.51
C ALA A 39 0.85 4.88 4.76
N LEU A 40 0.41 4.92 3.49
CA LEU A 40 0.38 6.15 2.69
C LEU A 40 -0.71 7.12 3.17
N ALA A 41 -1.88 6.61 3.61
CA ALA A 41 -2.93 7.43 4.19
C ALA A 41 -2.52 8.03 5.54
N GLU A 42 -1.84 7.25 6.38
CA GLU A 42 -1.25 7.73 7.63
C GLU A 42 -0.18 8.81 7.39
N ALA A 43 0.64 8.63 6.35
CA ALA A 43 1.66 9.60 5.97
C ALA A 43 1.07 10.94 5.53
N VAL A 44 -0.10 10.95 4.89
CA VAL A 44 -0.80 12.17 4.47
C VAL A 44 -1.65 12.75 5.59
N GLY A 45 -2.42 11.91 6.27
CA GLY A 45 -3.39 12.35 7.27
C GLY A 45 -2.76 12.75 8.62
N GLY A 46 -1.62 12.15 8.97
CA GLY A 46 -0.94 12.38 10.24
C GLY A 46 -1.84 12.12 11.43
N SER A 47 -1.82 13.02 12.42
CA SER A 47 -2.64 12.91 13.64
C SER A 47 -4.14 13.16 13.42
N LEU A 48 -4.55 13.62 12.24
CA LEU A 48 -5.94 13.97 11.91
C LEU A 48 -6.76 12.76 11.41
N VAL A 49 -6.13 11.63 11.21
CA VAL A 49 -6.78 10.40 10.73
C VAL A 49 -6.60 9.25 11.71
N GLU A 50 -7.54 8.31 11.64
CA GLU A 50 -7.42 6.97 12.19
C GLU A 50 -7.59 6.00 11.02
N VAL A 51 -6.53 5.23 10.70
CA VAL A 51 -6.52 4.41 9.49
C VAL A 51 -6.51 2.93 9.83
N ASP A 52 -7.42 2.18 9.24
CA ASP A 52 -7.47 0.71 9.33
C ASP A 52 -7.40 0.08 7.93
N ALA A 53 -6.76 -1.07 7.82
CA ALA A 53 -6.72 -1.84 6.58
C ALA A 53 -7.66 -3.05 6.65
N LEU A 54 -8.22 -3.43 5.50
CA LEU A 54 -9.07 -4.63 5.39
C LEU A 54 -8.21 -5.89 5.25
N ALA A 55 -7.21 -5.88 4.37
CA ALA A 55 -6.24 -6.96 4.25
C ALA A 55 -5.10 -6.80 5.26
N ARG A 56 -4.40 -7.89 5.55
CA ARG A 56 -3.13 -7.91 6.30
C ARG A 56 -1.96 -7.93 5.32
N GLY A 57 -0.81 -7.40 5.71
CA GLY A 57 0.36 -7.32 4.84
C GLY A 57 0.88 -8.68 4.34
N ASN A 58 0.68 -9.75 5.12
CA ASN A 58 1.10 -11.11 4.77
C ASN A 58 0.00 -11.95 4.11
N GLN A 59 -1.07 -11.32 3.60
CA GLN A 59 -2.15 -11.99 2.87
C GLN A 59 -2.08 -11.66 1.38
N ASN A 60 -2.56 -12.59 0.55
CA ASN A 60 -2.81 -12.29 -0.85
C ASN A 60 -3.97 -11.28 -0.95
N ALA A 61 -3.70 -10.11 -1.53
CA ALA A 61 -4.69 -9.04 -1.64
C ALA A 61 -5.77 -9.32 -2.69
N HIS A 62 -5.55 -10.30 -3.60
CA HIS A 62 -6.56 -10.73 -4.57
C HIS A 62 -7.68 -11.52 -3.90
N ASP A 63 -7.39 -12.24 -2.84
CA ASP A 63 -8.20 -13.35 -2.32
C ASP A 63 -8.53 -13.14 -0.84
N LEU A 64 -9.14 -11.99 -0.51
CA LEU A 64 -9.56 -11.73 0.85
C LEU A 64 -10.93 -12.36 1.13
N GLU A 65 -10.99 -13.27 2.10
CA GLU A 65 -12.26 -13.80 2.59
C GLU A 65 -13.12 -12.68 3.21
N VAL A 66 -14.27 -12.42 2.60
CA VAL A 66 -15.22 -11.40 3.08
C VAL A 66 -15.90 -11.87 4.36
N ARG A 67 -15.65 -11.15 5.46
CA ARG A 67 -16.20 -11.44 6.79
C ARG A 67 -17.05 -10.27 7.29
N PRO A 68 -18.07 -10.51 8.11
CA PRO A 68 -18.92 -9.44 8.69
C PRO A 68 -18.13 -8.36 9.44
N SER A 69 -16.98 -8.73 10.05
CA SER A 69 -16.12 -7.76 10.74
C SER A 69 -15.54 -6.69 9.82
N LEU A 70 -15.29 -7.01 8.55
CA LEU A 70 -14.84 -6.03 7.55
C LEU A 70 -15.95 -5.04 7.21
N MET A 71 -17.19 -5.51 7.12
CA MET A 71 -18.37 -4.65 6.89
C MET A 71 -18.58 -3.65 8.04
N VAL A 72 -18.31 -4.08 9.30
CA VAL A 72 -18.37 -3.19 10.46
C VAL A 72 -17.33 -2.05 10.38
N LYS A 73 -16.09 -2.34 9.91
CA LYS A 73 -15.07 -1.33 9.69
C LYS A 73 -15.52 -0.30 8.65
N VAL A 74 -15.95 -0.76 7.48
CA VAL A 74 -16.38 0.10 6.37
C VAL A 74 -17.65 0.88 6.72
N ARG A 75 -18.56 0.33 7.53
CA ARG A 75 -19.78 1.03 7.99
C ARG A 75 -19.45 2.34 8.73
N ARG A 76 -18.34 2.39 9.45
CA ARG A 76 -17.91 3.54 10.24
C ARG A 76 -16.93 4.45 9.51
N ALA A 77 -16.50 4.08 8.31
CA ALA A 77 -15.52 4.83 7.55
C ALA A 77 -16.11 6.16 7.05
N ASP A 78 -15.32 7.20 7.18
CA ASP A 78 -15.58 8.49 6.55
C ASP A 78 -14.95 8.50 5.15
N LEU A 79 -13.79 7.82 4.98
CA LEU A 79 -13.10 7.64 3.72
C LEU A 79 -12.75 6.15 3.50
N LEU A 80 -13.01 5.64 2.31
CA LEU A 80 -12.54 4.34 1.83
C LEU A 80 -11.57 4.54 0.67
N VAL A 81 -10.35 4.04 0.83
CA VAL A 81 -9.31 4.07 -0.22
C VAL A 81 -9.13 2.66 -0.75
N THR A 82 -9.43 2.47 -2.01
CA THR A 82 -9.25 1.19 -2.71
C THR A 82 -8.00 1.21 -3.57
N ASN A 83 -7.40 0.04 -3.76
CA ASN A 83 -6.25 -0.11 -4.66
C ASN A 83 -6.64 0.16 -6.11
N GLY A 84 -7.81 -0.30 -6.52
CA GLY A 84 -8.24 -0.20 -7.92
C GLY A 84 -7.56 -1.23 -8.83
N LEU A 85 -7.72 -1.03 -10.13
CA LEU A 85 -7.19 -1.93 -11.18
C LEU A 85 -7.56 -3.41 -10.96
N ASP A 86 -8.71 -3.65 -10.33
CA ASP A 86 -9.27 -4.99 -10.10
C ASP A 86 -8.56 -5.84 -9.02
N LEU A 87 -7.57 -5.30 -8.29
CA LEU A 87 -6.90 -6.03 -7.22
C LEU A 87 -7.87 -6.43 -6.09
N ASP A 88 -8.74 -5.53 -5.73
CA ASP A 88 -9.58 -5.57 -4.54
C ASP A 88 -11.08 -5.59 -4.85
N GLN A 89 -11.50 -6.35 -5.89
CA GLN A 89 -12.91 -6.52 -6.28
C GLN A 89 -13.81 -7.02 -5.13
N TRP A 90 -13.27 -7.84 -4.23
CA TRP A 90 -13.97 -8.31 -3.03
C TRP A 90 -14.43 -7.15 -2.14
N ALA A 91 -13.78 -5.99 -2.19
CA ALA A 91 -14.15 -4.81 -1.41
C ALA A 91 -15.57 -4.32 -1.75
N GLU A 92 -16.05 -4.50 -2.98
CA GLU A 92 -17.41 -4.13 -3.35
C GLU A 92 -18.49 -4.95 -2.62
N ILE A 93 -18.19 -6.20 -2.27
CA ILE A 93 -19.08 -7.04 -1.43
C ILE A 93 -19.11 -6.48 -0.01
N VAL A 94 -17.95 -6.09 0.53
CA VAL A 94 -17.82 -5.49 1.86
C VAL A 94 -18.57 -4.15 1.92
N VAL A 95 -18.40 -3.30 0.92
CA VAL A 95 -19.06 -1.98 0.82
C VAL A 95 -20.59 -2.13 0.79
N ARG A 96 -21.11 -3.03 -0.04
CA ARG A 96 -22.56 -3.30 -0.08
C ARG A 96 -23.09 -3.79 1.26
N GLY A 97 -22.37 -4.72 1.92
CA GLY A 97 -22.76 -5.25 3.23
C GLY A 97 -22.59 -4.25 4.38
N ALA A 98 -21.72 -3.26 4.22
CA ALA A 98 -21.53 -2.19 5.21
C ALA A 98 -22.70 -1.20 5.25
N ASN A 99 -23.43 -1.04 4.16
CA ASN A 99 -24.54 -0.08 4.04
C ASN A 99 -24.16 1.35 4.45
N ASN A 100 -22.96 1.81 3.97
CA ASN A 100 -22.45 3.15 4.20
C ASN A 100 -22.51 3.94 2.87
N PRO A 101 -23.47 4.87 2.71
CA PRO A 101 -23.63 5.62 1.47
C PRO A 101 -22.45 6.55 1.16
N ASN A 102 -21.68 6.96 2.18
CA ASN A 102 -20.58 7.90 2.02
C ASN A 102 -19.38 7.33 1.24
N VAL A 103 -19.26 5.98 1.19
CA VAL A 103 -18.12 5.29 0.56
C VAL A 103 -18.51 4.42 -0.64
N LEU A 104 -19.72 4.59 -1.14
CA LEU A 104 -20.16 3.96 -2.39
C LEU A 104 -19.35 4.50 -3.57
N PHE A 105 -19.34 3.75 -4.68
CA PHE A 105 -18.70 4.21 -5.91
C PHE A 105 -19.26 5.58 -6.31
N GLY A 106 -18.36 6.54 -6.56
CA GLY A 106 -18.70 7.93 -6.90
C GLY A 106 -19.06 8.83 -5.71
N ALA A 107 -19.17 8.29 -4.48
CA ALA A 107 -19.40 9.09 -3.28
C ALA A 107 -18.15 9.90 -2.87
N PRO A 108 -18.33 11.04 -2.18
CA PRO A 108 -17.20 11.89 -1.75
C PRO A 108 -16.18 11.17 -0.85
N GLY A 109 -16.61 10.20 -0.06
CA GLY A 109 -15.77 9.39 0.81
C GLY A 109 -15.12 8.18 0.11
N ARG A 110 -15.17 8.08 -1.24
CA ARG A 110 -14.48 7.02 -1.99
C ARG A 110 -13.28 7.57 -2.75
N VAL A 111 -12.15 6.87 -2.64
CA VAL A 111 -10.91 7.14 -3.39
C VAL A 111 -10.46 5.87 -4.08
N ASP A 112 -10.25 5.95 -5.38
CA ASP A 112 -9.47 4.98 -6.15
C ASP A 112 -8.02 5.47 -6.19
N ALA A 113 -7.13 4.74 -5.53
CA ALA A 113 -5.73 5.11 -5.39
C ALA A 113 -4.96 4.97 -6.71
N SER A 114 -5.47 4.19 -7.67
CA SER A 114 -4.85 3.97 -8.98
C SER A 114 -5.10 5.10 -9.99
N ALA A 115 -5.95 6.06 -9.68
CA ALA A 115 -6.26 7.15 -10.59
C ALA A 115 -5.00 7.92 -11.02
N GLY A 116 -4.70 7.96 -12.32
CA GLY A 116 -3.52 8.61 -12.88
C GLY A 116 -2.21 7.82 -12.80
N ILE A 117 -2.24 6.56 -12.35
CA ILE A 117 -1.09 5.65 -12.40
C ILE A 117 -0.79 5.28 -13.86
N MET A 118 0.49 5.29 -14.22
CA MET A 118 0.96 4.69 -15.48
C MET A 118 0.91 3.17 -15.33
N VAL A 119 -0.13 2.56 -15.90
CA VAL A 119 -0.38 1.13 -15.74
C VAL A 119 0.53 0.30 -16.63
N LEU A 120 1.19 -0.70 -16.05
CA LEU A 120 2.00 -1.70 -16.77
C LEU A 120 1.16 -2.93 -17.13
N GLU A 121 1.62 -3.66 -18.12
CA GLU A 121 1.05 -4.97 -18.52
C GLU A 121 -0.46 -4.92 -18.81
N VAL A 122 -0.93 -3.87 -19.47
CA VAL A 122 -2.32 -3.81 -19.93
C VAL A 122 -2.53 -4.88 -20.99
N PRO A 123 -3.45 -5.86 -20.78
CA PRO A 123 -3.69 -6.91 -21.77
C PRO A 123 -4.20 -6.35 -23.08
N ASN A 124 -3.70 -6.89 -24.18
CA ASN A 124 -4.16 -6.57 -25.54
C ASN A 124 -5.28 -7.51 -26.03
N THR A 125 -5.67 -8.47 -25.22
CA THR A 125 -6.73 -9.44 -25.46
C THR A 125 -7.74 -9.43 -24.35
N ARG A 126 -8.93 -9.99 -24.59
CA ARG A 126 -9.96 -10.12 -23.56
C ARG A 126 -9.47 -11.05 -22.45
N VAL A 127 -9.52 -10.57 -21.22
CA VAL A 127 -9.22 -11.35 -20.02
C VAL A 127 -10.46 -12.10 -19.57
N ASP A 128 -10.30 -13.37 -19.18
CA ASP A 128 -11.34 -14.20 -18.58
C ASP A 128 -10.77 -14.99 -17.38
N ARG A 129 -11.65 -15.62 -16.61
CA ARG A 129 -11.29 -16.35 -15.39
C ARG A 129 -10.31 -17.50 -15.58
N SER A 130 -10.14 -18.04 -16.78
CA SER A 130 -9.17 -19.10 -17.04
C SER A 130 -7.72 -18.62 -16.99
N MET A 131 -7.52 -17.31 -17.00
CA MET A 131 -6.21 -16.66 -16.97
C MET A 131 -5.71 -16.40 -15.53
N GLY A 132 -6.50 -16.78 -14.49
CA GLY A 132 -6.15 -16.53 -13.08
C GLY A 132 -6.32 -15.07 -12.71
N ASP A 133 -5.39 -14.55 -11.90
CA ASP A 133 -5.37 -13.16 -11.42
C ASP A 133 -4.79 -12.18 -12.46
N VAL A 134 -5.07 -12.41 -13.75
CA VAL A 134 -4.78 -11.44 -14.81
C VAL A 134 -5.87 -10.37 -14.82
N HIS A 135 -5.46 -9.12 -14.65
CA HIS A 135 -6.37 -7.99 -14.52
C HIS A 135 -6.65 -7.31 -15.86
N PRO A 136 -7.92 -7.03 -16.19
CA PRO A 136 -8.28 -6.45 -17.50
C PRO A 136 -7.76 -5.03 -17.70
N PHE A 137 -7.47 -4.31 -16.62
CA PHE A 137 -6.97 -2.93 -16.64
C PHE A 137 -5.46 -2.83 -16.54
N GLY A 138 -4.74 -3.96 -16.51
CA GLY A 138 -3.29 -4.07 -16.33
C GLY A 138 -2.88 -4.42 -14.92
N ASN A 139 -1.58 -4.52 -14.68
CA ASN A 139 -1.03 -5.00 -13.41
C ASN A 139 -1.34 -4.04 -12.25
N PRO A 140 -2.00 -4.50 -11.17
CA PRO A 140 -2.46 -3.63 -10.10
C PRO A 140 -1.43 -3.41 -8.97
N HIS A 141 -0.24 -4.00 -9.06
CA HIS A 141 0.76 -3.97 -7.97
C HIS A 141 1.68 -2.72 -8.03
N TYR A 142 1.12 -1.58 -8.42
CA TYR A 142 1.87 -0.34 -8.60
C TYR A 142 2.50 0.20 -7.31
N THR A 143 1.95 -0.16 -6.12
CA THR A 143 2.53 0.24 -4.82
C THR A 143 3.90 -0.37 -4.56
N ALA A 144 4.30 -1.41 -5.29
CA ALA A 144 5.65 -1.96 -5.24
C ALA A 144 6.71 -1.01 -5.84
N ASP A 145 6.30 -0.06 -6.69
CA ASP A 145 7.17 1.03 -7.16
C ASP A 145 7.00 2.28 -6.29
N PRO A 146 8.01 2.65 -5.48
CA PRO A 146 7.95 3.88 -4.69
C PRO A 146 7.80 5.16 -5.54
N GLY A 147 8.11 5.11 -6.83
CA GLY A 147 7.87 6.20 -7.76
C GLY A 147 6.40 6.48 -8.04
N MET A 148 5.48 5.58 -7.68
CA MET A 148 4.03 5.78 -7.79
C MET A 148 3.42 6.44 -6.54
N ALA A 149 4.12 6.43 -5.42
CA ALA A 149 3.65 7.02 -4.17
C ALA A 149 3.25 8.52 -4.28
N PRO A 150 3.90 9.38 -5.09
CA PRO A 150 3.44 10.74 -5.31
C PRO A 150 2.00 10.82 -5.88
N VAL A 151 1.64 9.97 -6.83
CA VAL A 151 0.28 9.93 -7.41
C VAL A 151 -0.71 9.42 -6.37
N VAL A 152 -0.41 8.29 -5.73
CA VAL A 152 -1.26 7.68 -4.69
C VAL A 152 -1.54 8.66 -3.55
N THR A 153 -0.49 9.32 -3.03
CA THR A 153 -0.64 10.30 -1.94
C THR A 153 -1.38 11.56 -2.35
N THR A 154 -1.36 11.94 -3.65
CA THR A 154 -2.23 13.01 -4.16
C THR A 154 -3.70 12.59 -4.12
N ASN A 155 -4.03 11.39 -4.60
CA ASN A 155 -5.41 10.89 -4.60
C ASN A 155 -5.97 10.81 -3.16
N ILE A 156 -5.16 10.34 -2.22
CA ILE A 156 -5.52 10.28 -0.79
C ILE A 156 -5.71 11.69 -0.22
N LEU A 157 -4.79 12.63 -0.50
CA LEU A 157 -4.88 14.02 -0.06
C LEU A 157 -6.19 14.67 -0.55
N GLU A 158 -6.52 14.53 -1.83
CA GLU A 158 -7.74 15.08 -2.39
C GLU A 158 -9.01 14.47 -1.76
N GLY A 159 -8.97 13.15 -1.45
CA GLY A 159 -10.02 12.48 -0.71
C GLY A 159 -10.23 13.07 0.69
N LEU A 160 -9.16 13.21 1.46
CA LEU A 160 -9.17 13.80 2.80
C LEU A 160 -9.60 15.27 2.78
N ALA A 161 -9.10 16.06 1.82
CA ALA A 161 -9.43 17.47 1.69
C ALA A 161 -10.88 17.72 1.27
N ARG A 162 -11.52 16.81 0.54
CA ARG A 162 -12.96 16.88 0.25
C ARG A 162 -13.80 16.75 1.53
N LEU A 163 -13.37 15.93 2.48
CA LEU A 163 -14.10 15.72 3.73
C LEU A 163 -13.77 16.75 4.79
N ALA A 164 -12.56 17.31 4.77
CA ALA A 164 -12.05 18.22 5.81
C ALA A 164 -11.16 19.31 5.18
N SER A 165 -11.75 20.18 4.37
CA SER A 165 -11.05 21.24 3.63
C SER A 165 -10.26 22.19 4.53
N GLN A 166 -10.71 22.40 5.77
CA GLN A 166 -10.01 23.18 6.80
C GLN A 166 -8.64 22.61 7.17
N HIS A 167 -8.39 21.34 6.92
CA HIS A 167 -7.14 20.63 7.21
C HIS A 167 -6.23 20.43 5.98
N ARG A 168 -6.63 20.90 4.79
CA ARG A 168 -5.86 20.71 3.54
C ARG A 168 -4.38 21.09 3.70
N ALA A 169 -4.09 22.24 4.28
CA ALA A 169 -2.71 22.69 4.47
C ALA A 169 -1.88 21.77 5.38
N ALA A 170 -2.51 21.08 6.34
CA ALA A 170 -1.84 20.07 7.17
C ALA A 170 -1.54 18.79 6.36
N PHE A 171 -2.49 18.32 5.56
CA PHE A 171 -2.31 17.16 4.67
C PHE A 171 -1.20 17.42 3.64
N GLU A 172 -1.16 18.61 3.05
CA GLU A 172 -0.11 19.01 2.10
C GLU A 172 1.28 19.03 2.75
N ARG A 173 1.43 19.58 3.96
CA ARG A 173 2.70 19.54 4.70
C ARG A 173 3.13 18.10 5.00
N ASN A 174 2.26 17.28 5.56
CA ASN A 174 2.57 15.89 5.89
C ASN A 174 3.01 15.11 4.65
N ARG A 175 2.26 15.26 3.55
CA ARG A 175 2.60 14.66 2.26
C ARG A 175 3.98 15.14 1.77
N GLN A 176 4.27 16.43 1.84
CA GLN A 176 5.56 16.98 1.41
C GLN A 176 6.73 16.44 2.24
N GLU A 177 6.54 16.30 3.56
CA GLU A 177 7.54 15.67 4.45
C GLU A 177 7.77 14.20 4.09
N PHE A 178 6.70 13.45 3.80
CA PHE A 178 6.81 12.08 3.31
C PHE A 178 7.57 12.03 1.98
N LEU A 179 7.23 12.86 0.99
CA LEU A 179 7.88 12.87 -0.32
C LEU A 179 9.35 13.27 -0.24
N THR A 180 9.72 14.14 0.68
CA THR A 180 11.14 14.51 0.93
C THR A 180 11.93 13.30 1.43
N ARG A 181 11.39 12.54 2.39
CA ARG A 181 12.02 11.29 2.87
C ARG A 181 12.07 10.23 1.79
N LEU A 182 11.02 10.10 1.01
CA LEU A 182 10.96 9.18 -0.12
C LEU A 182 12.05 9.48 -1.16
N ALA A 183 12.24 10.75 -1.54
CA ALA A 183 13.25 11.16 -2.51
C ALA A 183 14.68 10.81 -2.04
N GLN A 184 14.96 11.02 -0.75
CA GLN A 184 16.24 10.64 -0.14
C GLN A 184 16.43 9.11 -0.14
N ALA A 185 15.37 8.36 0.17
CA ALA A 185 15.39 6.90 0.13
C ALA A 185 15.59 6.38 -1.30
N MET A 186 14.90 6.95 -2.29
CA MET A 186 15.04 6.60 -3.71
C MET A 186 16.48 6.74 -4.21
N THR A 187 17.19 7.79 -3.80
CA THR A 187 18.60 7.97 -4.16
C THR A 187 19.46 6.82 -3.64
N ARG A 188 19.26 6.42 -2.37
CA ARG A 188 20.00 5.29 -1.77
C ARG A 188 19.65 3.96 -2.44
N TRP A 189 18.37 3.67 -2.62
CA TRP A 189 17.91 2.42 -3.23
C TRP A 189 18.38 2.27 -4.68
N SER A 190 18.32 3.37 -5.45
CA SER A 190 18.82 3.38 -6.84
C SER A 190 20.33 3.13 -6.90
N ALA A 191 21.11 3.70 -5.99
CA ALA A 191 22.56 3.47 -5.91
C ALA A 191 22.86 2.01 -5.50
N GLU A 192 22.11 1.43 -4.56
CA GLU A 192 22.31 0.06 -4.07
C GLU A 192 22.03 -0.98 -5.15
N LEU A 193 20.99 -0.78 -5.97
CA LEU A 193 20.64 -1.71 -7.05
C LEU A 193 21.30 -1.40 -8.41
N ALA A 194 21.95 -0.24 -8.56
CA ALA A 194 22.59 0.15 -9.81
C ALA A 194 23.60 -0.89 -10.37
N PRO A 195 24.40 -1.61 -9.54
CA PRO A 195 25.33 -2.64 -10.06
C PRO A 195 24.62 -3.83 -10.69
N PHE A 196 23.33 -4.01 -10.42
CA PHE A 196 22.56 -5.17 -10.85
C PHE A 196 21.58 -4.87 -11.99
N LYS A 197 21.66 -3.69 -12.63
CA LYS A 197 20.84 -3.38 -13.79
C LYS A 197 20.97 -4.43 -14.89
N GLY A 198 19.83 -4.81 -15.49
CA GLY A 198 19.75 -5.84 -16.50
C GLY A 198 19.79 -7.27 -15.96
N THR A 199 19.97 -7.47 -14.65
CA THR A 199 19.95 -8.80 -14.06
C THR A 199 18.57 -9.42 -14.21
N LYS A 200 18.55 -10.64 -14.78
CA LYS A 200 17.33 -11.46 -14.91
C LYS A 200 16.98 -12.08 -13.56
N VAL A 201 15.72 -12.01 -13.19
CA VAL A 201 15.16 -12.62 -11.98
C VAL A 201 13.90 -13.40 -12.32
N VAL A 202 13.60 -14.42 -11.53
CA VAL A 202 12.32 -15.13 -11.55
C VAL A 202 11.51 -14.67 -10.33
N VAL A 203 10.20 -14.62 -10.46
CA VAL A 203 9.29 -14.28 -9.36
C VAL A 203 8.33 -15.44 -9.12
N ASP A 204 7.74 -15.56 -7.94
CA ASP A 204 6.72 -16.59 -7.70
C ASP A 204 5.37 -16.18 -8.27
N HIS A 205 4.91 -14.99 -7.95
CA HIS A 205 3.68 -14.36 -8.44
C HIS A 205 4.00 -13.07 -9.22
N ASN A 206 3.21 -12.75 -10.25
CA ASN A 206 3.47 -11.60 -11.14
C ASN A 206 3.11 -10.23 -10.50
N MET A 207 3.67 -9.94 -9.33
CA MET A 207 3.42 -8.69 -8.63
C MET A 207 4.57 -7.67 -8.69
N TRP A 208 5.69 -8.01 -9.33
CA TRP A 208 6.92 -7.22 -9.26
C TRP A 208 7.25 -6.37 -10.49
N PRO A 209 6.46 -6.26 -11.57
CA PRO A 209 6.87 -5.53 -12.78
C PRO A 209 7.25 -4.08 -12.51
N TYR A 210 6.51 -3.41 -11.62
CA TYR A 210 6.80 -2.01 -11.25
C TYR A 210 8.11 -1.86 -10.48
N PHE A 211 8.37 -2.69 -9.47
CA PHE A 211 9.62 -2.69 -8.72
C PHE A 211 10.82 -3.01 -9.63
N LEU A 212 10.70 -4.05 -10.43
CA LEU A 212 11.76 -4.48 -11.33
C LEU A 212 12.07 -3.42 -12.38
N THR A 213 11.06 -2.82 -12.99
CA THR A 213 11.22 -1.70 -13.93
C THR A 213 11.89 -0.50 -13.26
N ARG A 214 11.45 -0.14 -12.05
CA ARG A 214 12.01 0.99 -11.30
C ARG A 214 13.50 0.87 -11.08
N PHE A 215 13.98 -0.32 -10.73
CA PHE A 215 15.39 -0.55 -10.39
C PHE A 215 16.20 -1.17 -11.53
N GLY A 216 15.61 -1.32 -12.72
CA GLY A 216 16.28 -1.80 -13.92
C GLY A 216 16.60 -3.30 -13.90
N LEU A 217 15.88 -4.10 -13.12
CA LEU A 217 15.91 -5.56 -13.15
C LEU A 217 14.96 -6.09 -14.23
N VAL A 218 15.16 -7.34 -14.67
CA VAL A 218 14.38 -7.94 -15.75
C VAL A 218 13.66 -9.20 -15.23
N GLN A 219 12.34 -9.23 -15.32
CA GLN A 219 11.58 -10.43 -15.06
C GLN A 219 11.77 -11.41 -16.21
N ALA A 220 12.33 -12.57 -15.93
CA ALA A 220 12.62 -13.60 -16.94
C ALA A 220 11.66 -14.79 -16.86
N GLY A 221 10.82 -14.84 -15.86
CA GLY A 221 9.80 -15.89 -15.68
C GLY A 221 9.09 -15.80 -14.36
N THR A 222 8.05 -16.63 -14.23
CA THR A 222 7.25 -16.77 -13.01
C THR A 222 7.16 -18.23 -12.61
N ILE A 223 7.13 -18.53 -11.31
CA ILE A 223 6.84 -19.89 -10.83
C ILE A 223 5.38 -20.24 -11.15
N GLU A 224 4.44 -19.34 -10.83
CA GLU A 224 3.07 -19.49 -11.29
C GLU A 224 3.00 -19.24 -12.80
N GLU A 225 2.57 -20.24 -13.57
CA GLU A 225 2.38 -20.08 -15.03
C GLU A 225 1.32 -19.04 -15.34
N ARG A 226 0.30 -18.98 -14.48
CA ARG A 226 -0.75 -17.96 -14.47
C ARG A 226 -0.90 -17.46 -13.04
N PRO A 227 -0.97 -16.15 -12.81
CA PRO A 227 -1.10 -15.59 -11.48
C PRO A 227 -2.27 -16.21 -10.72
N GLY A 228 -2.04 -16.65 -9.46
CA GLY A 228 -3.06 -17.28 -8.63
C GLY A 228 -3.42 -18.73 -8.99
N ILE A 229 -2.77 -19.34 -10.01
CA ILE A 229 -2.99 -20.74 -10.39
C ILE A 229 -1.73 -21.55 -10.09
N PRO A 230 -1.84 -22.68 -9.36
CA PRO A 230 -0.70 -23.52 -9.05
C PRO A 230 0.05 -23.97 -10.30
N ALA A 231 1.37 -23.96 -10.24
CA ALA A 231 2.23 -24.30 -11.35
C ALA A 231 2.11 -25.79 -11.75
N THR A 232 2.09 -26.06 -13.06
CA THR A 232 2.13 -27.42 -13.56
C THR A 232 3.56 -27.99 -13.54
N PRO A 233 3.77 -29.32 -13.37
CA PRO A 233 5.10 -29.92 -13.45
C PRO A 233 5.82 -29.61 -14.78
N GLY A 234 5.07 -29.56 -15.88
CA GLY A 234 5.62 -29.23 -17.19
C GLY A 234 6.14 -27.81 -17.27
N HIS A 235 5.42 -26.85 -16.67
CA HIS A 235 5.87 -25.46 -16.58
C HIS A 235 7.15 -25.34 -15.74
N ILE A 236 7.20 -25.97 -14.56
CA ILE A 236 8.38 -25.95 -13.69
C ILE A 236 9.60 -26.55 -14.41
N THR A 237 9.44 -27.65 -15.14
CA THR A 237 10.54 -28.23 -15.91
C THR A 237 11.11 -27.25 -16.94
N LYS A 238 10.25 -26.54 -17.67
CA LYS A 238 10.65 -25.52 -18.65
C LYS A 238 11.32 -24.33 -17.96
N LEU A 239 10.75 -23.87 -16.85
CA LEU A 239 11.31 -22.75 -16.08
C LEU A 239 12.72 -23.07 -15.56
N VAL A 240 12.93 -24.26 -14.99
CA VAL A 240 14.25 -24.70 -14.52
C VAL A 240 15.27 -24.77 -15.67
N ALA A 241 14.87 -25.26 -16.84
CA ALA A 241 15.73 -25.31 -18.01
C ALA A 241 16.15 -23.89 -18.45
N SER A 242 15.18 -22.98 -18.61
CA SER A 242 15.43 -21.58 -18.97
C SER A 242 16.30 -20.86 -17.94
N MET A 243 16.05 -21.07 -16.64
CA MET A 243 16.87 -20.48 -15.58
C MET A 243 18.33 -20.91 -15.62
N LYS A 244 18.59 -22.19 -15.95
CA LYS A 244 19.96 -22.72 -16.12
C LYS A 244 20.64 -22.12 -17.37
N GLU A 245 19.94 -22.05 -18.48
CA GLU A 245 20.44 -21.47 -19.74
C GLU A 245 20.80 -19.98 -19.55
N ASP A 246 19.91 -19.22 -18.98
CA ASP A 246 20.06 -17.78 -18.72
C ASP A 246 20.91 -17.48 -17.47
N LYS A 247 21.36 -18.49 -16.74
CA LYS A 247 22.14 -18.37 -15.46
C LYS A 247 21.45 -17.48 -14.44
N ILE A 248 20.14 -17.60 -14.30
CA ILE A 248 19.34 -16.83 -13.35
C ILE A 248 19.64 -17.28 -11.93
N ARG A 249 20.05 -16.35 -11.07
CA ARG A 249 20.52 -16.65 -9.71
C ARG A 249 19.56 -16.20 -8.60
N LEU A 250 18.43 -15.57 -8.93
CA LEU A 250 17.51 -15.01 -7.95
C LEU A 250 16.06 -15.36 -8.28
N ILE A 251 15.34 -15.84 -7.28
CA ILE A 251 13.90 -16.02 -7.27
C ILE A 251 13.35 -15.12 -6.16
N LEU A 252 12.40 -14.23 -6.48
CA LEU A 252 11.67 -13.44 -5.50
C LEU A 252 10.38 -14.19 -5.14
N THR A 253 10.19 -14.46 -3.86
CA THR A 253 8.97 -15.08 -3.32
C THR A 253 8.36 -14.20 -2.24
N VAL A 254 7.07 -14.39 -1.97
CA VAL A 254 6.31 -13.61 -0.99
C VAL A 254 5.89 -14.47 0.21
N PRO A 255 5.53 -13.88 1.36
CA PRO A 255 5.19 -14.64 2.56
C PRO A 255 4.01 -15.61 2.41
N TRP A 256 3.09 -15.33 1.49
CA TRP A 256 1.92 -16.17 1.20
C TRP A 256 2.11 -17.09 -0.03
N GLY A 257 3.25 -16.97 -0.75
CA GLY A 257 3.59 -17.82 -1.90
C GLY A 257 3.99 -19.25 -1.50
N ASP A 258 4.13 -20.12 -2.50
CA ASP A 258 4.62 -21.49 -2.28
C ASP A 258 6.15 -21.52 -2.09
N ARG A 259 6.56 -21.24 -0.86
CA ARG A 259 7.98 -21.23 -0.48
C ARG A 259 8.68 -22.55 -0.78
N ARG A 260 8.02 -23.70 -0.60
CA ARG A 260 8.65 -25.03 -0.84
C ARG A 260 8.95 -25.21 -2.31
N LEU A 261 8.03 -24.81 -3.18
CA LEU A 261 8.24 -24.88 -4.62
C LEU A 261 9.35 -23.93 -5.04
N ALA A 262 9.36 -22.68 -4.55
CA ALA A 262 10.42 -21.72 -4.84
C ALA A 262 11.81 -22.24 -4.39
N GLU A 263 11.93 -22.82 -3.21
CA GLU A 263 13.16 -23.44 -2.69
C GLU A 263 13.58 -24.64 -3.54
N SER A 264 12.62 -25.46 -4.01
CA SER A 264 12.89 -26.61 -4.90
C SER A 264 13.45 -26.16 -6.25
N VAL A 265 12.86 -25.13 -6.86
CA VAL A 265 13.36 -24.52 -8.12
C VAL A 265 14.75 -23.94 -7.91
N ALA A 266 14.95 -23.20 -6.82
CA ALA A 266 16.24 -22.62 -6.46
C ALA A 266 17.33 -23.71 -6.32
N HIS A 267 17.05 -24.80 -5.62
CA HIS A 267 17.98 -25.93 -5.48
C HIS A 267 18.35 -26.56 -6.83
N GLN A 268 17.37 -26.75 -7.71
CA GLN A 268 17.60 -27.34 -9.04
C GLN A 268 18.43 -26.45 -9.98
N THR A 269 18.39 -25.12 -9.77
CA THR A 269 19.04 -24.14 -10.65
C THR A 269 20.32 -23.53 -10.07
N GLY A 270 20.58 -23.73 -8.79
CA GLY A 270 21.65 -23.05 -8.06
C GLY A 270 21.32 -21.58 -7.73
N ALA A 271 20.06 -21.17 -7.92
CA ALA A 271 19.59 -19.84 -7.55
C ALA A 271 19.33 -19.71 -6.03
N LYS A 272 19.14 -18.48 -5.56
CA LYS A 272 18.65 -18.19 -4.20
C LYS A 272 17.17 -17.81 -4.28
N ALA A 273 16.33 -18.45 -3.46
CA ALA A 273 14.97 -18.02 -3.23
C ALA A 273 14.96 -17.03 -2.06
N VAL A 274 14.44 -15.83 -2.27
CA VAL A 274 14.44 -14.73 -1.30
C VAL A 274 13.02 -14.26 -1.06
N VAL A 275 12.62 -14.24 0.21
CA VAL A 275 11.32 -13.67 0.61
C VAL A 275 11.43 -12.16 0.61
N VAL A 276 10.57 -11.52 -0.17
CA VAL A 276 10.39 -10.07 -0.24
C VAL A 276 9.02 -9.70 0.32
N ALA A 277 8.92 -8.53 0.92
CA ALA A 277 7.67 -8.08 1.52
C ALA A 277 6.66 -7.67 0.43
N SER A 278 5.53 -8.37 0.38
CA SER A 278 4.45 -8.09 -0.57
C SER A 278 3.71 -6.79 -0.26
N SER A 279 3.72 -6.34 1.00
CA SER A 279 3.05 -5.13 1.47
C SER A 279 3.60 -4.75 2.85
N VAL A 280 3.23 -3.59 3.35
CA VAL A 280 3.60 -3.12 4.70
C VAL A 280 3.14 -4.13 5.76
N GLY A 281 4.05 -4.49 6.67
CA GLY A 281 3.78 -5.48 7.72
C GLY A 281 3.77 -6.95 7.25
N ALA A 282 4.16 -7.22 6.00
CA ALA A 282 4.24 -8.59 5.48
C ALA A 282 5.37 -9.40 6.11
N VAL A 283 6.46 -8.74 6.46
CA VAL A 283 7.66 -9.33 7.08
C VAL A 283 8.05 -8.47 8.29
N LYS A 284 8.69 -9.06 9.28
CA LYS A 284 9.20 -8.29 10.44
C LYS A 284 10.17 -7.18 9.99
N GLY A 285 9.94 -5.97 10.48
CA GLY A 285 10.75 -4.80 10.14
C GLY A 285 10.31 -4.08 8.87
N THR A 286 9.08 -4.35 8.38
CA THR A 286 8.43 -3.63 7.27
C THR A 286 7.20 -2.87 7.76
N ASP A 287 7.37 -2.13 8.87
CA ASP A 287 6.25 -1.50 9.59
C ASP A 287 5.75 -0.21 8.91
N THR A 288 6.57 0.40 8.05
CA THR A 288 6.21 1.56 7.23
C THR A 288 6.40 1.26 5.74
N TYR A 289 5.83 2.12 4.89
CA TYR A 289 6.02 2.00 3.44
C TYR A 289 7.51 2.10 3.04
N LEU A 290 8.26 3.03 3.64
CA LEU A 290 9.69 3.18 3.36
C LEU A 290 10.50 1.98 3.85
N ASP A 291 10.19 1.43 5.02
CA ASP A 291 10.86 0.23 5.55
C ASP A 291 10.60 -1.00 4.67
N THR A 292 9.40 -1.10 4.10
CA THR A 292 9.03 -2.20 3.19
C THR A 292 9.88 -2.17 1.92
N ILE A 293 10.00 -1.02 1.28
CA ILE A 293 10.82 -0.87 0.08
C ILE A 293 12.31 -1.06 0.42
N ASP A 294 12.78 -0.49 1.54
CA ASP A 294 14.15 -0.63 2.01
C ASP A 294 14.53 -2.11 2.25
N TYR A 295 13.63 -2.86 2.90
CA TYR A 295 13.78 -4.30 3.09
C TYR A 295 13.92 -5.03 1.75
N ASN A 296 13.03 -4.76 0.79
CA ASN A 296 13.03 -5.42 -0.51
C ASN A 296 14.30 -5.11 -1.30
N VAL A 297 14.74 -3.85 -1.32
CA VAL A 297 15.97 -3.44 -1.99
C VAL A 297 17.19 -4.15 -1.39
N ARG A 298 17.30 -4.17 -0.06
CA ARG A 298 18.41 -4.87 0.63
C ARG A 298 18.38 -6.37 0.39
N ALA A 299 17.21 -7.00 0.46
CA ALA A 299 17.07 -8.44 0.24
C ALA A 299 17.55 -8.84 -1.17
N VAL A 300 17.14 -8.08 -2.18
CA VAL A 300 17.56 -8.27 -3.57
C VAL A 300 19.06 -8.03 -3.73
N ALA A 301 19.58 -6.91 -3.23
CA ALA A 301 21.00 -6.56 -3.33
C ALA A 301 21.90 -7.59 -2.66
N GLN A 302 21.54 -8.08 -1.47
CA GLN A 302 22.29 -9.11 -0.75
C GLN A 302 22.29 -10.47 -1.45
N ALA A 303 21.18 -10.81 -2.10
CA ALA A 303 21.06 -12.06 -2.81
C ALA A 303 21.89 -12.09 -4.10
N LEU A 304 22.07 -10.92 -4.75
CA LEU A 304 22.80 -10.78 -6.01
C LEU A 304 24.32 -10.57 -5.83
N LYS A 305 24.77 -10.21 -4.63
CA LYS A 305 26.20 -10.21 -4.24
C LYS A 305 26.69 -11.65 -4.09
#